data_f38664e362efd730020b9fcef4d894db
#
_entry.id   f38664e362efd730020b9fcef4d894db
#
_cell.length_a   1.000
_cell.length_b   1.000
_cell.length_c   1.000
_cell.angle_alpha   90.00
_cell.angle_beta   90.00
_cell.angle_gamma   90.00
#
_symmetry.space_group_name_H-M   'P 1'
#
loop_
_entity.id
_entity.type
_entity.pdbx_description
1 polymer ?
#
loop_
_entity_poly.entity_id
_entity_poly.type
_entity_poly.pdbx_seq_one_letter_code
_entity_poly.pdbx_strand_id
1 'polypeptide(L)'
;LFPKSIIQLIKNISENLNMNPKTININFDILQKLINLNLIENFSEEGVFIECKKSQLIINITKDKKIRETYLLSKEGKSYEFIKRLLRDFKYVYYYGIENCFIEEYFKYTDKSIEVNPLRLKDKVKVENNFDADLEDNRINYISNIGMII
;
A
#
# COMPACT_ATOMS: atom_id res chain seq x y z
N LEU A 1 -11.01 -13.75 -9.09
CA LEU A 1 -10.50 -15.03 -9.65
C LEU A 1 -9.21 -14.75 -10.39
N PHE A 2 -8.12 -15.38 -9.98
CA PHE A 2 -6.85 -15.30 -10.72
C PHE A 2 -6.96 -16.03 -12.07
N PRO A 3 -6.41 -15.47 -13.15
CA PRO A 3 -6.31 -16.17 -14.42
C PRO A 3 -5.54 -17.47 -14.25
N LYS A 4 -6.08 -18.58 -14.78
CA LYS A 4 -5.43 -19.91 -14.72
C LYS A 4 -4.00 -19.90 -15.26
N SER A 5 -3.72 -19.07 -16.27
CA SER A 5 -2.40 -18.89 -16.88
C SER A 5 -1.34 -18.38 -15.87
N ILE A 6 -1.71 -17.47 -14.97
CA ILE A 6 -0.82 -16.93 -13.94
C ILE A 6 -0.50 -18.03 -12.92
N ILE A 7 -1.50 -18.79 -12.49
CA ILE A 7 -1.30 -19.90 -11.54
C ILE A 7 -0.36 -20.94 -12.16
N GLN A 8 -0.56 -21.28 -13.45
CA GLN A 8 0.28 -22.24 -14.14
C GLN A 8 1.72 -21.74 -14.30
N LEU A 9 1.90 -20.44 -14.61
CA LEU A 9 3.22 -19.83 -14.70
C LEU A 9 3.97 -19.90 -13.35
N ILE A 10 3.30 -19.57 -12.25
CA ILE A 10 3.90 -19.64 -10.90
C ILE A 10 4.29 -21.08 -10.56
N LYS A 11 3.45 -22.08 -10.88
CA LYS A 11 3.78 -23.48 -10.69
C LYS A 11 5.04 -23.89 -11.47
N ASN A 12 5.09 -23.58 -12.76
CA ASN A 12 6.23 -23.90 -13.61
C ASN A 12 7.54 -23.27 -13.09
N ILE A 13 7.49 -21.99 -12.66
CA ILE A 13 8.65 -21.31 -12.07
C ILE A 13 9.06 -22.01 -10.77
N SER A 14 8.12 -22.36 -9.93
CA SER A 14 8.39 -22.99 -8.63
C SER A 14 9.00 -24.39 -8.81
N GLU A 15 8.48 -25.18 -9.74
CA GLU A 15 9.00 -26.51 -10.08
C GLU A 15 10.44 -26.43 -10.60
N ASN A 16 10.72 -25.46 -11.50
CA ASN A 16 12.07 -25.24 -12.03
C ASN A 16 13.08 -24.80 -10.96
N LEU A 17 12.62 -24.12 -9.91
CA LEU A 17 13.44 -23.67 -8.80
C LEU A 17 13.45 -24.64 -7.61
N ASN A 18 12.83 -25.81 -7.72
CA ASN A 18 12.61 -26.76 -6.62
C ASN A 18 11.97 -26.11 -5.38
N MET A 19 11.07 -25.14 -5.60
CA MET A 19 10.35 -24.44 -4.54
C MET A 19 8.93 -24.98 -4.43
N ASN A 20 8.41 -25.04 -3.22
CA ASN A 20 7.01 -25.39 -2.96
C ASN A 20 6.23 -24.15 -2.49
N PRO A 21 5.55 -23.42 -3.40
CA PRO A 21 4.82 -22.21 -3.02
C PRO A 21 3.63 -22.59 -2.15
N LYS A 22 3.59 -22.07 -0.92
CA LYS A 22 2.49 -22.32 0.02
C LYS A 22 1.35 -21.33 -0.17
N THR A 23 1.65 -20.10 -0.59
CA THR A 23 0.68 -19.01 -0.64
C THR A 23 1.00 -18.05 -1.77
N ILE A 24 -0.03 -17.52 -2.44
CA ILE A 24 0.07 -16.40 -3.38
C ILE A 24 -0.65 -15.22 -2.74
N ASN A 25 0.08 -14.15 -2.44
CA ASN A 25 -0.49 -12.92 -1.90
C ASN A 25 -0.65 -11.88 -3.01
N ILE A 26 -1.72 -11.07 -2.91
CA ILE A 26 -1.94 -9.90 -3.76
C ILE A 26 -1.82 -8.62 -2.94
N ASN A 27 -1.47 -7.50 -3.57
CA ASN A 27 -1.12 -6.27 -2.85
C ASN A 27 -2.18 -5.80 -1.84
N PHE A 28 -3.47 -5.89 -2.15
CA PHE A 28 -4.50 -5.49 -1.20
C PHE A 28 -4.63 -6.49 -0.03
N ASP A 29 -4.34 -7.77 -0.21
CA ASP A 29 -4.29 -8.75 0.87
C ASP A 29 -3.16 -8.40 1.86
N ILE A 30 -2.05 -7.86 1.34
CA ILE A 30 -0.90 -7.44 2.15
C ILE A 30 -1.29 -6.30 3.07
N LEU A 31 -1.95 -5.26 2.55
CA LEU A 31 -2.42 -4.14 3.36
C LEU A 31 -3.43 -4.63 4.41
N GLN A 32 -4.40 -5.47 4.03
CA GLN A 32 -5.36 -6.03 4.98
C GLN A 32 -4.67 -6.87 6.07
N LYS A 33 -3.62 -7.61 5.72
CA LYS A 33 -2.81 -8.36 6.67
C LYS A 33 -2.11 -7.45 7.68
N LEU A 34 -1.49 -6.37 7.22
CA LEU A 34 -0.85 -5.38 8.09
C LEU A 34 -1.86 -4.72 9.05
N ILE A 35 -3.06 -4.42 8.57
CA ILE A 35 -4.15 -3.90 9.38
C ILE A 35 -4.59 -4.92 10.44
N ASN A 36 -4.83 -6.16 10.05
CA ASN A 36 -5.28 -7.23 10.95
C ASN A 36 -4.26 -7.53 12.05
N LEU A 37 -2.97 -7.47 11.72
CA LEU A 37 -1.87 -7.67 12.67
C LEU A 37 -1.57 -6.42 13.51
N ASN A 38 -2.28 -5.31 13.26
CA ASN A 38 -2.08 -4.03 13.95
C ASN A 38 -0.63 -3.53 13.85
N LEU A 39 -0.04 -3.64 12.68
CA LEU A 39 1.37 -3.27 12.42
C LEU A 39 1.53 -1.85 11.89
N ILE A 40 0.46 -1.14 11.57
CA ILE A 40 0.48 0.24 11.09
C ILE A 40 0.44 1.20 12.26
N GLU A 41 1.36 2.18 12.26
CA GLU A 41 1.36 3.26 13.24
C GLU A 41 0.18 4.21 13.04
N ASN A 42 -0.35 4.72 14.15
CA ASN A 42 -1.42 5.74 14.16
C ASN A 42 -2.59 5.43 13.22
N PHE A 43 -2.88 4.13 13.04
CA PHE A 43 -3.95 3.70 12.17
C PHE A 43 -5.33 4.03 12.74
N SER A 44 -6.11 4.75 11.95
CA SER A 44 -7.55 4.95 12.19
C SER A 44 -8.36 3.79 11.60
N GLU A 45 -9.46 3.42 12.24
CA GLU A 45 -10.36 2.35 11.76
C GLU A 45 -10.98 2.67 10.40
N GLU A 46 -11.08 3.97 10.06
CA GLU A 46 -11.53 4.47 8.78
C GLU A 46 -10.44 5.34 8.15
N GLY A 47 -10.19 5.17 6.86
CA GLY A 47 -9.20 5.96 6.14
C GLY A 47 -8.99 5.50 4.71
N VAL A 48 -8.18 6.25 4.00
CA VAL A 48 -7.80 5.97 2.63
C VAL A 48 -6.31 5.66 2.57
N PHE A 49 -5.95 4.57 1.93
CA PHE A 49 -4.57 4.17 1.67
C PHE A 49 -4.25 4.31 0.19
N ILE A 50 -3.22 5.08 -0.12
CA ILE A 50 -2.79 5.34 -1.49
C ILE A 50 -1.41 4.73 -1.71
N GLU A 51 -1.35 3.66 -2.49
CA GLU A 51 -0.08 3.09 -2.96
C GLU A 51 0.34 3.78 -4.25
N CYS A 52 1.49 4.45 -4.21
CA CYS A 52 2.06 5.14 -5.36
C CYS A 52 3.00 4.21 -6.13
N LYS A 53 2.63 3.86 -7.36
CA LYS A 53 3.47 3.15 -8.31
C LYS A 53 3.91 4.11 -9.43
N LYS A 54 4.88 3.70 -10.24
CA LYS A 54 5.47 4.54 -11.29
C LYS A 54 4.42 5.21 -12.20
N SER A 55 3.40 4.47 -12.65
CA SER A 55 2.37 4.97 -13.59
C SER A 55 0.95 4.89 -13.05
N GLN A 56 0.75 4.35 -11.87
CA GLN A 56 -0.57 4.04 -11.33
C GLN A 56 -0.66 4.36 -9.85
N LEU A 57 -1.88 4.58 -9.39
CA LEU A 57 -2.24 4.69 -7.99
C LEU A 57 -3.20 3.56 -7.64
N ILE A 58 -2.95 2.86 -6.54
CA ILE A 58 -3.91 1.92 -5.96
C ILE A 58 -4.48 2.60 -4.72
N ILE A 59 -5.78 2.81 -4.69
CA ILE A 59 -6.47 3.45 -3.58
C ILE A 59 -7.34 2.42 -2.89
N ASN A 60 -7.07 2.17 -1.63
CA ASN A 60 -7.86 1.29 -0.78
C ASN A 60 -8.62 2.12 0.26
N ILE A 61 -9.92 1.95 0.33
CA ILE A 61 -10.77 2.55 1.35
C ILE A 61 -11.00 1.52 2.45
N THR A 62 -10.74 1.92 3.69
CA THR A 62 -10.97 1.08 4.86
C THR A 62 -12.11 1.63 5.69
N LYS A 63 -12.89 0.72 6.22
CA LYS A 63 -13.91 0.97 7.23
C LYS A 63 -13.97 -0.22 8.19
N ASP A 64 -14.05 0.04 9.49
CA ASP A 64 -14.04 -0.99 10.53
C ASP A 64 -12.83 -1.94 10.40
N LYS A 65 -11.64 -1.39 10.11
CA LYS A 65 -10.39 -2.15 9.87
C LYS A 65 -10.45 -3.13 8.70
N LYS A 66 -11.37 -2.96 7.77
CA LYS A 66 -11.51 -3.80 6.57
C LYS A 66 -11.42 -2.95 5.31
N ILE A 67 -10.69 -3.44 4.32
CA ILE A 67 -10.72 -2.86 2.98
C ILE A 67 -12.11 -3.13 2.40
N ARG A 68 -12.82 -2.06 2.06
CA ARG A 68 -14.16 -2.11 1.49
C ARG A 68 -14.16 -1.90 -0.02
N GLU A 69 -13.29 -1.00 -0.47
CA GLU A 69 -13.21 -0.62 -1.88
C GLU A 69 -11.76 -0.49 -2.29
N THR A 70 -11.48 -0.83 -3.54
CA THR A 70 -10.16 -0.67 -4.16
C THR A 70 -10.33 -0.06 -5.54
N TYR A 71 -9.60 1.02 -5.80
CA TYR A 71 -9.55 1.69 -7.10
C TYR A 71 -8.14 1.60 -7.66
N LEU A 72 -8.06 1.33 -8.96
CA LEU A 72 -6.82 1.40 -9.74
C LEU A 72 -6.93 2.57 -10.70
N LEU A 73 -6.08 3.57 -10.54
CA LEU A 73 -6.10 4.79 -11.32
C LEU A 73 -4.76 5.00 -12.04
N SER A 74 -4.81 5.55 -13.25
CA SER A 74 -3.61 6.07 -13.91
C SER A 74 -3.21 7.40 -13.28
N LYS A 75 -1.92 7.76 -13.33
CA LYS A 75 -1.41 9.08 -12.89
C LYS A 75 -1.69 10.16 -13.96
N GLU A 76 -2.93 10.33 -14.35
CA GLU A 76 -3.37 11.34 -15.31
C GLU A 76 -4.27 12.37 -14.65
N GLY A 77 -4.42 13.55 -15.26
CA GLY A 77 -5.14 14.68 -14.67
C GLY A 77 -6.57 14.39 -14.19
N LYS A 78 -7.31 13.53 -14.88
CA LYS A 78 -8.68 13.15 -14.47
C LYS A 78 -8.71 12.34 -13.18
N SER A 79 -7.67 11.59 -12.88
CA SER A 79 -7.58 10.79 -11.66
C SER A 79 -7.47 11.66 -10.41
N TYR A 80 -6.87 12.84 -10.53
CA TYR A 80 -6.74 13.78 -9.43
C TYR A 80 -8.08 14.36 -8.97
N GLU A 81 -8.95 14.70 -9.92
CA GLU A 81 -10.28 15.19 -9.60
C GLU A 81 -11.14 14.11 -8.92
N PHE A 82 -10.95 12.86 -9.32
CA PHE A 82 -11.59 11.73 -8.66
C PHE A 82 -11.09 11.59 -7.22
N ILE A 83 -9.76 11.59 -7.02
CA ILE A 83 -9.15 11.49 -5.68
C ILE A 83 -9.62 12.63 -4.79
N LYS A 84 -9.60 13.85 -5.29
CA LYS A 84 -10.05 15.04 -4.54
C LYS A 84 -11.51 14.92 -4.08
N ARG A 85 -12.39 14.37 -4.90
CA ARG A 85 -13.79 14.11 -4.52
C ARG A 85 -13.89 13.01 -3.47
N LEU A 86 -13.18 11.90 -3.70
CA LEU A 86 -13.17 10.76 -2.80
C LEU A 86 -12.70 11.14 -1.40
N LEU A 87 -11.67 11.96 -1.29
CA LEU A 87 -11.04 12.28 -0.02
C LEU A 87 -11.85 13.27 0.84
N ARG A 88 -12.87 13.94 0.30
CA ARG A 88 -13.73 14.85 1.10
C ARG A 88 -14.43 14.16 2.25
N ASP A 89 -14.69 12.87 2.13
CA ASP A 89 -15.44 12.09 3.11
C ASP A 89 -14.53 11.42 4.15
N PHE A 90 -13.20 11.62 4.05
CA PHE A 90 -12.22 10.98 4.93
C PHE A 90 -11.30 11.98 5.60
N LYS A 91 -11.08 11.78 6.89
CA LYS A 91 -10.14 12.58 7.68
C LYS A 91 -8.70 12.09 7.53
N TYR A 92 -8.50 10.77 7.43
CA TYR A 92 -7.18 10.16 7.45
C TYR A 92 -6.81 9.57 6.10
N VAL A 93 -5.68 10.01 5.57
CA VAL A 93 -5.08 9.50 4.33
C VAL A 93 -3.68 9.02 4.61
N TYR A 94 -3.40 7.79 4.24
CA TYR A 94 -2.08 7.17 4.35
C TYR A 94 -1.54 6.91 2.96
N TYR A 95 -0.27 7.23 2.73
CA TYR A 95 0.36 6.99 1.45
C TYR A 95 1.66 6.19 1.60
N TYR A 96 2.02 5.44 0.57
CA TYR A 96 3.24 4.65 0.49
C TYR A 96 3.60 4.31 -0.95
N GLY A 97 4.83 3.81 -1.19
CA GLY A 97 5.31 3.41 -2.52
C GLY A 97 6.44 4.30 -3.06
N ILE A 98 6.75 4.15 -4.33
CA ILE A 98 8.01 4.61 -4.95
C ILE A 98 8.12 6.14 -5.10
N GLU A 99 7.01 6.88 -5.09
CA GLU A 99 7.01 8.34 -5.34
C GLU A 99 6.19 9.07 -4.27
N ASN A 100 6.75 9.20 -3.08
CA ASN A 100 6.06 9.83 -1.94
C ASN A 100 5.81 11.33 -2.13
N CYS A 101 6.76 12.05 -2.76
CA CYS A 101 6.73 13.51 -2.88
C CYS A 101 5.49 14.06 -3.60
N PHE A 102 4.97 13.30 -4.54
CA PHE A 102 3.85 13.71 -5.37
C PHE A 102 2.53 13.88 -4.57
N ILE A 103 2.29 13.02 -3.61
CA ILE A 103 1.07 13.06 -2.81
C ILE A 103 1.11 14.24 -1.83
N GLU A 104 2.26 14.47 -1.19
CA GLU A 104 2.41 15.60 -0.28
C GLU A 104 2.22 16.94 -1.00
N GLU A 105 2.80 17.14 -2.18
CA GLU A 105 2.58 18.36 -2.98
C GLU A 105 1.12 18.53 -3.37
N TYR A 106 0.47 17.44 -3.78
CA TYR A 106 -0.93 17.49 -4.19
C TYR A 106 -1.85 17.88 -3.04
N PHE A 107 -1.58 17.35 -1.83
CA PHE A 107 -2.41 17.61 -0.64
C PHE A 107 -2.06 18.91 0.10
N LYS A 108 -0.93 19.55 -0.18
CA LYS A 108 -0.62 20.90 0.36
C LYS A 108 -1.71 21.94 0.06
N TYR A 109 -2.46 21.73 -1.01
CA TYR A 109 -3.48 22.65 -1.51
C TYR A 109 -4.92 22.14 -1.30
N THR A 110 -5.10 21.00 -0.65
CA THR A 110 -6.41 20.46 -0.31
C THR A 110 -6.83 20.90 1.09
N ASP A 111 -8.08 20.70 1.42
CA ASP A 111 -8.72 21.11 2.65
C ASP A 111 -7.88 20.74 3.88
N LYS A 112 -7.64 21.73 4.78
CA LYS A 112 -6.85 21.57 6.01
C LYS A 112 -7.43 20.55 7.01
N SER A 113 -8.62 20.03 6.74
CA SER A 113 -9.28 19.01 7.57
C SER A 113 -8.76 17.59 7.33
N ILE A 114 -7.99 17.36 6.26
CA ILE A 114 -7.48 16.05 5.89
C ILE A 114 -6.07 15.87 6.46
N GLU A 115 -5.87 14.84 7.26
CA GLU A 115 -4.56 14.45 7.79
C GLU A 115 -3.89 13.46 6.82
N VAL A 116 -2.87 13.93 6.11
CA VAL A 116 -2.11 13.12 5.13
C VAL A 116 -0.80 12.67 5.77
N ASN A 117 -0.64 11.38 5.93
CA ASN A 117 0.49 10.78 6.63
C ASN A 117 1.19 9.72 5.77
N PRO A 118 2.53 9.66 5.78
CA PRO A 118 3.23 8.48 5.25
C PRO A 118 2.83 7.25 6.07
N LEU A 119 2.57 6.13 5.41
CA LEU A 119 2.28 4.89 6.09
C LEU A 119 3.56 4.38 6.77
N ARG A 120 3.52 4.28 8.09
CA ARG A 120 4.63 3.77 8.90
C ARG A 120 4.25 2.47 9.57
N LEU A 121 5.21 1.56 9.66
CA LEU A 121 5.06 0.31 10.41
C LEU A 121 5.60 0.50 11.83
N LYS A 122 4.91 -0.11 12.79
CA LYS A 122 5.33 -0.13 14.19
C LYS A 122 6.71 -0.78 14.35
N ASP A 123 7.50 -0.35 15.33
CA ASP A 123 8.86 -0.85 15.60
C ASP A 123 8.97 -2.37 15.83
N LYS A 124 7.86 -3.04 16.02
CA LYS A 124 7.81 -4.51 16.10
C LYS A 124 8.24 -5.21 14.81
N VAL A 125 8.19 -4.51 13.68
CA VAL A 125 8.67 -4.99 12.39
C VAL A 125 10.16 -4.67 12.31
N LYS A 126 10.99 -5.53 12.90
CA LYS A 126 12.45 -5.43 12.74
C LYS A 126 12.82 -5.85 11.33
N VAL A 127 13.23 -4.90 10.51
CA VAL A 127 13.96 -5.20 9.29
C VAL A 127 15.42 -5.39 9.73
N GLU A 128 15.95 -6.61 9.64
CA GLU A 128 17.37 -6.84 9.88
C GLU A 128 18.16 -6.05 8.83
N ASN A 129 18.78 -4.97 9.28
CA ASN A 129 19.56 -4.08 8.43
C ASN A 129 20.95 -4.69 8.20
N ASN A 130 21.14 -5.31 7.05
CA ASN A 130 22.46 -5.46 6.44
C ASN A 130 22.75 -4.36 5.40
N PHE A 131 22.00 -3.29 5.39
CA PHE A 131 22.11 -2.18 4.42
C PHE A 131 22.12 -0.83 5.16
N ASP A 132 22.92 0.12 4.64
CA ASP A 132 23.25 1.42 5.20
C ASP A 132 22.09 2.30 5.68
N ALA A 133 22.43 3.25 6.57
CA ALA A 133 21.53 4.10 7.36
C ALA A 133 20.53 4.99 6.59
N ASP A 134 20.60 5.05 5.25
CA ASP A 134 19.65 5.78 4.39
C ASP A 134 18.30 5.07 4.22
N LEU A 135 18.08 3.95 4.91
CA LEU A 135 16.92 3.07 4.70
C LEU A 135 15.68 3.46 5.51
N GLU A 136 15.76 4.37 6.47
CA GLU A 136 14.55 4.74 7.24
C GLU A 136 13.49 5.42 6.36
N ASP A 137 13.91 6.30 5.45
CA ASP A 137 13.00 6.93 4.48
C ASP A 137 12.52 5.96 3.39
N ASN A 138 13.26 4.89 3.12
CA ASN A 138 12.93 3.92 2.07
C ASN A 138 11.97 2.79 2.52
N ARG A 139 11.71 2.61 3.83
CA ARG A 139 10.77 1.58 4.32
C ARG A 139 9.38 1.73 3.73
N ILE A 140 8.93 2.95 3.50
CA ILE A 140 7.63 3.26 2.90
C ILE A 140 7.51 2.69 1.49
N ASN A 141 8.62 2.65 0.74
CA ASN A 141 8.66 2.14 -0.63
C ASN A 141 8.51 0.62 -0.71
N TYR A 142 8.81 -0.09 0.38
CA TYR A 142 8.85 -1.56 0.42
C TYR A 142 7.77 -2.19 1.29
N ILE A 143 6.76 -1.42 1.70
CA ILE A 143 5.67 -1.92 2.57
C ILE A 143 5.02 -3.18 1.99
N SER A 144 4.76 -3.20 0.68
CA SER A 144 4.20 -4.37 0.01
C SER A 144 5.11 -5.60 0.11
N ASN A 145 6.43 -5.41 0.03
CA ASN A 145 7.41 -6.51 0.13
C ASN A 145 7.52 -7.00 1.58
N ILE A 146 7.54 -6.08 2.55
CA ILE A 146 7.59 -6.41 3.99
C ILE A 146 6.35 -7.24 4.36
N GLY A 147 5.17 -6.84 3.92
CA GLY A 147 3.93 -7.58 4.19
C GLY A 147 3.87 -8.99 3.58
N MET A 148 4.71 -9.31 2.59
CA MET A 148 4.83 -10.67 2.06
C MET A 148 5.62 -11.60 2.99
N ILE A 149 6.53 -11.06 3.80
CA ILE A 149 7.46 -11.82 4.65
C ILE A 149 6.84 -12.12 6.02
N ILE A 150 5.97 -11.24 6.51
CA ILE A 150 5.25 -11.39 7.78
C ILE A 150 4.09 -12.36 7.61
#